data_9eef251fbebb35bbae7f75c7931f3d10
#
_entry.id   9eef251fbebb35bbae7f75c7931f3d10
#
_cell.length_a   1.000
_cell.length_b   1.000
_cell.length_c   1.000
_cell.angle_alpha   90.00
_cell.angle_beta   90.00
_cell.angle_gamma   90.00
#
_symmetry.space_group_name_H-M   'P 1'
#
loop_
_entity.id
_entity.type
_entity.pdbx_description
1 polymer ?
#
loop_
_entity_poly.entity_id
_entity_poly.type
_entity_poly.pdbx_seq_one_letter_code
_entity_poly.pdbx_strand_id
1 'polypeptide(L)'
;QMNSELRKFYKTSKHTNWGTADPKGDGTDAGTWTIDEVPQSEYTDKVKASYKEYHDAAIVVFSRSCGEGADLPRNMDRFGGGSESYLELNQDEKDLLTAVKEAGFKKTIVILHSANPMQMDFLKDDYGIDSVLWVAGTGAGDGGIKALCEIIAGDANPSGRLVDTYCYDNFSSPAMANFGDFRYVDSTGNPTGYSYINYAEGIYIGYKYYETRYEDK
;
A
#
# COMPACT_ATOMS: atom_id res chain seq x y z
N GLN A 1 18.96 6.60 15.33
CA GLN A 1 18.50 8.01 15.46
C GLN A 1 17.67 8.37 14.24
N MET A 2 16.55 9.06 14.45
CA MET A 2 15.64 9.46 13.37
C MET A 2 16.02 10.84 12.81
N ASN A 3 15.94 11.00 11.48
CA ASN A 3 16.19 12.25 10.79
C ASN A 3 15.13 13.31 11.15
N SER A 4 15.53 14.31 11.94
CA SER A 4 14.62 15.35 12.44
C SER A 4 14.15 16.32 11.33
N GLU A 5 14.99 16.58 10.32
CA GLU A 5 14.63 17.45 9.19
C GLU A 5 13.58 16.78 8.31
N LEU A 6 13.77 15.51 7.99
CA LEU A 6 12.80 14.73 7.22
C LEU A 6 11.47 14.60 7.98
N ARG A 7 11.51 14.30 9.28
CA ARG A 7 10.31 14.27 10.11
C ARG A 7 9.55 15.60 10.11
N LYS A 8 10.28 16.71 10.24
CA LYS A 8 9.68 18.05 10.19
C LYS A 8 9.04 18.31 8.82
N PHE A 9 9.74 17.96 7.76
CA PHE A 9 9.27 18.12 6.38
C PHE A 9 7.92 17.41 6.20
N TYR A 10 7.83 16.11 6.47
CA TYR A 10 6.57 15.38 6.37
C TYR A 10 5.48 15.95 7.29
N LYS A 11 5.82 16.32 8.52
CA LYS A 11 4.83 16.89 9.47
C LYS A 11 4.23 18.21 9.01
N THR A 12 4.92 18.97 8.18
CA THR A 12 4.48 20.30 7.69
C THR A 12 4.02 20.29 6.25
N SER A 13 4.16 19.17 5.54
CA SER A 13 3.70 19.03 4.18
C SER A 13 2.16 19.05 4.10
N LYS A 14 1.64 19.64 3.04
CA LYS A 14 0.21 19.63 2.71
C LYS A 14 -0.25 18.25 2.18
N HIS A 15 0.69 17.43 1.73
CA HIS A 15 0.46 16.10 1.16
C HIS A 15 0.30 15.02 2.21
N THR A 16 0.79 15.22 3.41
CA THR A 16 0.59 14.28 4.50
C THR A 16 -0.81 14.45 5.08
N ASN A 17 -1.74 13.73 4.53
CA ASN A 17 -3.10 13.72 5.04
C ASN A 17 -3.16 12.90 6.33
N TRP A 18 -2.79 13.50 7.45
CA TRP A 18 -2.98 12.94 8.78
C TRP A 18 -4.47 12.98 9.19
N GLY A 19 -5.31 13.49 8.29
CA GLY A 19 -6.72 13.64 8.51
C GLY A 19 -7.46 12.37 8.11
N THR A 20 -8.23 11.93 8.98
CA THR A 20 -9.42 11.09 8.89
C THR A 20 -9.63 10.49 7.50
N ALA A 21 -9.20 9.26 7.34
CA ALA A 21 -9.58 8.42 6.21
C ALA A 21 -11.12 8.33 6.05
N ASP A 22 -11.85 8.74 7.04
CA ASP A 22 -13.30 8.76 7.08
C ASP A 22 -13.80 9.96 7.88
N PRO A 23 -14.13 11.11 7.23
CA PRO A 23 -14.64 12.31 7.91
C PRO A 23 -15.98 12.09 8.58
N LYS A 24 -16.76 11.09 8.20
CA LYS A 24 -18.02 10.75 8.86
C LYS A 24 -17.85 9.75 9.99
N GLY A 25 -16.74 9.00 10.01
CA GLY A 25 -16.47 7.96 10.99
C GLY A 25 -17.39 6.74 10.87
N ASP A 26 -18.07 6.58 9.74
CA ASP A 26 -19.05 5.52 9.50
C ASP A 26 -18.62 4.49 8.42
N GLY A 27 -17.40 4.64 7.89
CA GLY A 27 -16.86 3.74 6.88
C GLY A 27 -17.45 3.90 5.48
N THR A 28 -18.35 4.88 5.27
CA THR A 28 -19.09 5.02 4.00
C THR A 28 -18.46 5.99 3.02
N ASP A 29 -17.50 6.80 3.43
CA ASP A 29 -16.86 7.82 2.60
C ASP A 29 -15.44 7.43 2.15
N ALA A 30 -15.36 6.45 1.26
CA ALA A 30 -14.10 6.06 0.61
C ALA A 30 -13.48 7.21 -0.22
N GLY A 31 -14.22 8.29 -0.46
CA GLY A 31 -13.76 9.44 -1.23
C GLY A 31 -12.62 10.23 -0.58
N THR A 32 -12.34 9.98 0.69
CA THR A 32 -11.28 10.66 1.46
C THR A 32 -10.04 9.77 1.71
N TRP A 33 -10.05 8.54 1.26
CA TRP A 33 -8.91 7.62 1.38
C TRP A 33 -7.90 7.90 0.29
N THR A 34 -7.22 9.03 0.40
CA THR A 34 -6.23 9.44 -0.59
C THR A 34 -4.89 8.78 -0.33
N ILE A 35 -4.18 8.48 -1.42
CA ILE A 35 -2.75 8.19 -1.41
C ILE A 35 -2.09 9.47 -1.85
N ASP A 36 -1.37 10.11 -0.95
CA ASP A 36 -0.84 11.46 -1.17
C ASP A 36 0.61 11.54 -0.68
N GLU A 37 1.49 10.78 -1.37
CA GLU A 37 2.93 10.89 -1.14
C GLU A 37 3.42 12.25 -1.64
N VAL A 38 4.42 12.80 -0.97
CA VAL A 38 5.00 14.10 -1.33
C VAL A 38 5.80 13.97 -2.62
N PRO A 39 5.45 14.73 -3.68
CA PRO A 39 6.22 14.72 -4.92
C PRO A 39 7.70 15.09 -4.68
N GLN A 40 8.60 14.42 -5.37
CA GLN A 40 10.06 14.64 -5.21
C GLN A 40 10.50 16.06 -5.53
N SER A 41 9.72 16.81 -6.31
CA SER A 41 9.95 18.23 -6.60
C SER A 41 9.81 19.15 -5.38
N GLU A 42 9.09 18.70 -4.34
CA GLU A 42 8.88 19.47 -3.10
C GLU A 42 9.95 19.19 -2.04
N TYR A 43 10.79 18.16 -2.22
CA TYR A 43 11.89 17.85 -1.30
C TYR A 43 12.98 18.89 -1.39
N THR A 44 13.19 19.61 -0.29
CA THR A 44 14.18 20.71 -0.23
C THR A 44 15.61 20.19 -0.21
N ASP A 45 16.56 21.01 -0.67
CA ASP A 45 17.99 20.70 -0.60
C ASP A 45 18.46 20.42 0.84
N LYS A 46 17.83 21.08 1.82
CA LYS A 46 18.11 20.85 3.24
C LYS A 46 17.73 19.45 3.68
N VAL A 47 16.56 18.95 3.26
CA VAL A 47 16.13 17.58 3.54
C VAL A 47 17.08 16.60 2.87
N LYS A 48 17.37 16.78 1.59
CA LYS A 48 18.27 15.89 0.85
C LYS A 48 19.69 15.89 1.43
N ALA A 49 20.22 17.04 1.83
CA ALA A 49 21.52 17.14 2.48
C ALA A 49 21.59 16.41 3.82
N SER A 50 20.48 16.33 4.56
CA SER A 50 20.44 15.65 5.85
C SER A 50 20.62 14.12 5.77
N TYR A 51 20.41 13.52 4.60
CA TYR A 51 20.61 12.08 4.39
C TYR A 51 22.04 11.63 4.65
N LYS A 52 23.02 12.51 4.48
CA LYS A 52 24.45 12.20 4.74
C LYS A 52 24.72 11.87 6.22
N GLU A 53 23.95 12.48 7.11
CA GLU A 53 24.05 12.20 8.56
C GLU A 53 23.25 10.97 8.97
N TYR A 54 22.15 10.67 8.27
CA TYR A 54 21.20 9.60 8.62
C TYR A 54 21.12 8.54 7.51
N HIS A 55 22.26 8.04 7.05
CA HIS A 55 22.35 7.18 5.87
C HIS A 55 22.38 5.66 6.16
N ASP A 56 22.23 5.24 7.42
CA ASP A 56 22.31 3.81 7.76
C ASP A 56 21.11 3.02 7.25
N ALA A 57 19.91 3.60 7.30
CA ALA A 57 18.73 2.98 6.73
C ALA A 57 17.70 4.02 6.30
N ALA A 58 17.05 3.75 5.16
CA ALA A 58 15.79 4.37 4.78
C ALA A 58 14.64 3.42 5.13
N ILE A 59 13.61 3.93 5.80
CA ILE A 59 12.38 3.21 6.08
C ILE A 59 11.28 3.90 5.29
N VAL A 60 10.77 3.20 4.28
CA VAL A 60 9.71 3.69 3.40
C VAL A 60 8.40 2.99 3.78
N VAL A 61 7.34 3.75 4.02
CA VAL A 61 6.05 3.20 4.44
C VAL A 61 5.02 3.50 3.39
N PHE A 62 4.47 2.45 2.79
CA PHE A 62 3.32 2.56 1.90
C PHE A 62 2.06 2.13 2.63
N SER A 63 1.03 2.97 2.58
CA SER A 63 -0.23 2.72 3.26
C SER A 63 -1.38 2.66 2.29
N ARG A 64 -2.33 1.76 2.58
CA ARG A 64 -3.63 1.72 1.91
C ARG A 64 -4.71 1.67 2.96
N SER A 65 -5.55 2.69 2.95
CA SER A 65 -6.71 2.73 3.84
C SER A 65 -7.81 1.84 3.31
N CYS A 66 -8.46 1.14 4.22
CA CYS A 66 -9.71 0.43 3.98
C CYS A 66 -10.58 0.56 5.21
N GLY A 67 -11.86 0.32 5.07
CA GLY A 67 -12.80 0.40 6.18
C GLY A 67 -13.88 -0.66 6.11
N GLU A 68 -14.43 -1.00 7.24
CA GLU A 68 -15.59 -1.87 7.34
C GLU A 68 -16.78 -1.24 6.63
N GLY A 69 -17.49 -2.01 5.80
CA GLY A 69 -18.65 -1.54 5.05
C GLY A 69 -18.36 -0.70 3.82
N ALA A 70 -17.08 -0.53 3.44
CA ALA A 70 -16.68 0.21 2.24
C ALA A 70 -15.69 -0.60 1.41
N ASP A 71 -16.03 -0.82 0.14
CA ASP A 71 -15.15 -1.48 -0.81
C ASP A 71 -13.98 -0.59 -1.21
N LEU A 72 -12.83 -1.20 -1.45
CA LEU A 72 -11.71 -0.51 -2.05
C LEU A 72 -12.05 -0.03 -3.47
N PRO A 73 -11.57 1.14 -3.87
CA PRO A 73 -11.65 1.56 -5.27
C PRO A 73 -10.81 0.61 -6.14
N ARG A 74 -11.24 0.37 -7.37
CA ARG A 74 -10.48 -0.48 -8.31
C ARG A 74 -9.23 0.21 -8.84
N ASN A 75 -9.28 1.52 -8.96
CA ASN A 75 -8.19 2.34 -9.50
C ASN A 75 -8.05 3.65 -8.70
N MET A 76 -7.06 4.43 -9.04
CA MET A 76 -6.73 5.68 -8.38
C MET A 76 -7.37 6.92 -9.01
N ASP A 77 -8.23 6.80 -10.02
CA ASP A 77 -8.81 7.94 -10.75
C ASP A 77 -9.47 8.96 -9.82
N ARG A 78 -10.14 8.48 -8.77
CA ARG A 78 -10.83 9.33 -7.79
C ARG A 78 -9.89 10.09 -6.85
N PHE A 79 -8.60 9.75 -6.83
CA PHE A 79 -7.60 10.26 -5.91
C PHE A 79 -6.50 11.05 -6.62
N GLY A 80 -6.76 11.47 -7.86
CA GLY A 80 -5.78 12.21 -8.66
C GLY A 80 -4.66 11.36 -9.25
N GLY A 81 -4.75 10.03 -9.11
CA GLY A 81 -3.89 9.08 -9.81
C GLY A 81 -4.40 8.78 -11.21
N GLY A 82 -3.78 7.84 -11.88
CA GLY A 82 -4.18 7.34 -13.19
C GLY A 82 -5.06 6.10 -13.11
N SER A 83 -4.92 5.26 -14.12
CA SER A 83 -5.64 3.98 -14.25
C SER A 83 -5.05 2.86 -13.39
N GLU A 84 -4.00 3.14 -12.63
CA GLU A 84 -3.36 2.18 -11.74
C GLU A 84 -4.36 1.65 -10.71
N SER A 85 -4.17 0.39 -10.32
CA SER A 85 -4.93 -0.21 -9.22
C SER A 85 -4.68 0.55 -7.91
N TYR A 86 -5.69 0.67 -7.07
CA TYR A 86 -5.53 1.26 -5.73
C TYR A 86 -4.49 0.51 -4.88
N LEU A 87 -4.27 -0.76 -5.15
CA LEU A 87 -3.28 -1.60 -4.46
C LEU A 87 -1.88 -1.58 -5.12
N GLU A 88 -1.70 -0.83 -6.20
CA GLU A 88 -0.42 -0.55 -6.87
C GLU A 88 0.27 0.66 -6.27
N LEU A 89 1.58 0.81 -6.47
CA LEU A 89 2.26 2.06 -6.18
C LEU A 89 1.93 3.10 -7.26
N ASN A 90 1.57 4.31 -6.84
CA ASN A 90 1.42 5.43 -7.75
C ASN A 90 2.79 6.02 -8.16
N GLN A 91 2.80 7.01 -9.06
CA GLN A 91 4.05 7.55 -9.57
C GLN A 91 4.89 8.24 -8.49
N ASP A 92 4.28 9.00 -7.57
CA ASP A 92 5.02 9.67 -6.50
C ASP A 92 5.67 8.68 -5.53
N GLU A 93 5.02 7.55 -5.25
CA GLU A 93 5.58 6.46 -4.45
C GLU A 93 6.75 5.76 -5.17
N LYS A 94 6.66 5.57 -6.49
CA LYS A 94 7.76 5.03 -7.31
C LYS A 94 8.94 6.01 -7.39
N ASP A 95 8.65 7.29 -7.52
CA ASP A 95 9.66 8.35 -7.51
C ASP A 95 10.37 8.46 -6.15
N LEU A 96 9.63 8.23 -5.04
CA LEU A 96 10.24 8.13 -3.72
C LEU A 96 11.25 6.97 -3.63
N LEU A 97 10.90 5.78 -4.13
CA LEU A 97 11.83 4.64 -4.15
C LEU A 97 13.08 4.94 -4.99
N THR A 98 12.90 5.58 -6.14
CA THR A 98 14.01 6.03 -7.00
C THR A 98 14.93 6.99 -6.24
N ALA A 99 14.36 8.00 -5.58
CA ALA A 99 15.13 8.98 -4.82
C ALA A 99 15.85 8.35 -3.61
N VAL A 100 15.25 7.38 -2.94
CA VAL A 100 15.88 6.62 -1.85
C VAL A 100 17.07 5.84 -2.36
N LYS A 101 16.95 5.15 -3.50
CA LYS A 101 18.05 4.44 -4.14
C LYS A 101 19.21 5.39 -4.50
N GLU A 102 18.90 6.51 -5.15
CA GLU A 102 19.89 7.52 -5.55
C GLU A 102 20.59 8.17 -4.36
N ALA A 103 19.90 8.30 -3.22
CA ALA A 103 20.49 8.82 -1.99
C ALA A 103 21.54 7.87 -1.36
N GLY A 104 21.54 6.59 -1.73
CA GLY A 104 22.57 5.63 -1.38
C GLY A 104 22.58 5.21 0.09
N PHE A 105 21.42 5.03 0.69
CA PHE A 105 21.31 4.47 2.04
C PHE A 105 21.90 3.06 2.09
N LYS A 106 22.51 2.69 3.23
CA LYS A 106 23.10 1.35 3.41
C LYS A 106 22.07 0.24 3.40
N LYS A 107 20.83 0.57 3.84
CA LYS A 107 19.68 -0.34 3.86
C LYS A 107 18.44 0.40 3.44
N THR A 108 17.60 -0.27 2.66
CA THR A 108 16.25 0.20 2.31
C THR A 108 15.23 -0.82 2.77
N ILE A 109 14.37 -0.41 3.70
CA ILE A 109 13.32 -1.24 4.30
C ILE A 109 11.98 -0.66 3.89
N VAL A 110 11.16 -1.46 3.22
CA VAL A 110 9.79 -1.08 2.87
C VAL A 110 8.82 -1.70 3.87
N ILE A 111 7.89 -0.89 4.36
CA ILE A 111 6.79 -1.33 5.22
C ILE A 111 5.49 -1.17 4.46
N LEU A 112 4.75 -2.26 4.30
CA LEU A 112 3.42 -2.26 3.75
C LEU A 112 2.40 -2.19 4.90
N HIS A 113 1.85 -1.00 5.12
CA HIS A 113 0.83 -0.74 6.14
C HIS A 113 -0.55 -0.77 5.49
N SER A 114 -1.02 -1.97 5.20
CA SER A 114 -2.28 -2.22 4.52
C SER A 114 -2.91 -3.51 5.04
N ALA A 115 -4.22 -3.52 5.23
CA ALA A 115 -4.97 -4.76 5.50
C ALA A 115 -5.16 -5.60 4.23
N ASN A 116 -4.99 -5.02 3.05
CA ASN A 116 -5.12 -5.69 1.76
C ASN A 116 -3.75 -5.97 1.14
N PRO A 117 -3.61 -7.08 0.39
CA PRO A 117 -2.36 -7.40 -0.28
C PRO A 117 -2.07 -6.40 -1.40
N MET A 118 -1.09 -5.54 -1.18
CA MET A 118 -0.61 -4.62 -2.20
C MET A 118 0.09 -5.38 -3.33
N GLN A 119 0.03 -4.84 -4.54
CA GLN A 119 0.74 -5.38 -5.69
C GLN A 119 2.25 -5.19 -5.52
N MET A 120 3.03 -6.21 -5.86
CA MET A 120 4.47 -6.28 -5.60
C MET A 120 5.31 -6.13 -6.88
N ASP A 121 4.77 -5.59 -7.96
CA ASP A 121 5.48 -5.38 -9.22
C ASP A 121 6.72 -4.51 -9.06
N PHE A 122 6.69 -3.55 -8.14
CA PHE A 122 7.84 -2.70 -7.82
C PHE A 122 9.09 -3.47 -7.35
N LEU A 123 8.96 -4.73 -6.93
CA LEU A 123 10.10 -5.58 -6.61
C LEU A 123 10.83 -6.13 -7.85
N LYS A 124 10.23 -6.02 -9.04
CA LYS A 124 10.91 -6.37 -10.30
C LYS A 124 11.90 -5.29 -10.73
N ASP A 125 11.68 -4.07 -10.26
CA ASP A 125 12.54 -2.94 -10.55
C ASP A 125 13.69 -2.88 -9.56
N ASP A 126 14.83 -2.37 -10.00
CA ASP A 126 16.00 -2.24 -9.15
C ASP A 126 15.93 -0.95 -8.32
N TYR A 127 15.11 -0.97 -7.27
CA TYR A 127 15.07 0.11 -6.27
C TYR A 127 16.04 -0.08 -5.10
N GLY A 128 16.81 -1.16 -5.09
CA GLY A 128 17.76 -1.43 -4.02
C GLY A 128 17.09 -1.76 -2.67
N ILE A 129 15.92 -2.40 -2.69
CA ILE A 129 15.17 -2.76 -1.49
C ILE A 129 15.82 -4.00 -0.84
N ASP A 130 16.24 -3.88 0.43
CA ASP A 130 16.82 -4.99 1.18
C ASP A 130 15.77 -5.88 1.84
N SER A 131 14.65 -5.30 2.27
CA SER A 131 13.56 -6.06 2.91
C SER A 131 12.21 -5.38 2.80
N VAL A 132 11.16 -6.19 2.85
CA VAL A 132 9.77 -5.75 2.90
C VAL A 132 9.10 -6.37 4.13
N LEU A 133 8.44 -5.55 4.94
CA LEU A 133 7.66 -5.97 6.08
C LEU A 133 6.19 -5.63 5.85
N TRP A 134 5.32 -6.61 6.03
CA TRP A 134 3.88 -6.35 6.06
C TRP A 134 3.41 -6.11 7.50
N VAL A 135 2.67 -5.03 7.70
CA VAL A 135 2.10 -4.65 8.99
C VAL A 135 0.66 -4.16 8.76
N ALA A 136 -0.32 -5.00 9.01
CA ALA A 136 -1.72 -4.64 8.78
C ALA A 136 -2.19 -3.50 9.71
N GLY A 137 -1.71 -3.51 10.94
CA GLY A 137 -1.97 -2.47 11.92
C GLY A 137 -1.20 -2.71 13.21
N THR A 138 -0.81 -1.62 13.85
CA THR A 138 -0.02 -1.67 15.09
C THR A 138 -0.88 -1.62 16.35
N GLY A 139 -2.22 -1.48 16.18
CA GLY A 139 -3.15 -1.33 17.28
C GLY A 139 -3.10 0.06 17.93
N ALA A 140 -3.99 0.28 18.89
CA ALA A 140 -4.14 1.58 19.58
C ALA A 140 -3.14 1.83 20.73
N GLY A 141 -2.30 0.85 21.05
CA GLY A 141 -1.33 0.94 22.13
C GLY A 141 0.12 0.98 21.64
N ASP A 142 1.05 1.21 22.56
CA ASP A 142 2.48 1.32 22.24
C ASP A 142 3.13 -0.04 21.86
N GLY A 143 2.48 -1.16 22.18
CA GLY A 143 3.05 -2.50 22.02
C GLY A 143 3.39 -2.87 20.60
N GLY A 144 2.48 -2.62 19.65
CA GLY A 144 2.70 -2.94 18.25
C GLY A 144 3.80 -2.09 17.60
N ILE A 145 3.81 -0.80 17.87
CA ILE A 145 4.89 0.10 17.39
C ILE A 145 6.23 -0.31 18.00
N LYS A 146 6.26 -0.64 19.28
CA LYS A 146 7.49 -1.08 19.94
C LYS A 146 8.02 -2.36 19.31
N ALA A 147 7.15 -3.36 19.10
CA ALA A 147 7.53 -4.61 18.43
C ALA A 147 8.07 -4.37 17.01
N LEU A 148 7.45 -3.49 16.24
CA LEU A 148 7.95 -3.11 14.92
C LEU A 148 9.34 -2.48 14.99
N CYS A 149 9.57 -1.57 15.96
CA CYS A 149 10.88 -0.97 16.17
C CYS A 149 11.95 -2.00 16.54
N GLU A 150 11.62 -2.98 17.41
CA GLU A 150 12.53 -4.06 17.80
C GLU A 150 12.89 -4.96 16.60
N ILE A 151 11.92 -5.23 15.72
CA ILE A 151 12.17 -5.98 14.46
C ILE A 151 13.11 -5.20 13.54
N ILE A 152 12.83 -3.92 13.31
CA ILE A 152 13.67 -3.06 12.45
C ILE A 152 15.08 -2.91 13.02
N ALA A 153 15.22 -2.83 14.34
CA ALA A 153 16.52 -2.76 15.02
C ALA A 153 17.29 -4.08 15.00
N GLY A 154 16.62 -5.20 14.70
CA GLY A 154 17.20 -6.53 14.73
C GLY A 154 17.20 -7.17 16.13
N ASP A 155 16.53 -6.57 17.11
CA ASP A 155 16.40 -7.07 18.48
C ASP A 155 15.38 -8.22 18.56
N ALA A 156 14.45 -8.27 17.61
CA ALA A 156 13.46 -9.34 17.49
C ALA A 156 13.37 -9.83 16.03
N ASN A 157 13.09 -11.11 15.86
CA ASN A 157 12.85 -11.69 14.55
C ASN A 157 11.34 -11.89 14.32
N PRO A 158 10.75 -11.40 13.20
CA PRO A 158 9.34 -11.59 12.95
C PRO A 158 9.02 -13.08 12.75
N SER A 159 8.06 -13.60 13.51
CA SER A 159 7.63 -15.00 13.43
C SER A 159 6.30 -15.19 12.69
N GLY A 160 5.62 -14.09 12.35
CA GLY A 160 4.37 -14.10 11.58
C GLY A 160 4.57 -14.67 10.17
N ARG A 161 3.46 -15.15 9.60
CA ARG A 161 3.37 -15.58 8.21
C ARG A 161 2.33 -14.73 7.49
N LEU A 162 2.55 -14.50 6.20
CA LEU A 162 1.55 -13.87 5.36
C LEU A 162 0.33 -14.79 5.25
N VAL A 163 -0.85 -14.20 5.32
CA VAL A 163 -2.12 -14.92 5.20
C VAL A 163 -2.65 -14.89 3.76
N ASP A 164 -2.12 -14.00 2.95
CA ASP A 164 -2.45 -13.82 1.54
C ASP A 164 -1.28 -14.12 0.63
N THR A 165 -1.59 -14.42 -0.64
CA THR A 165 -0.59 -14.49 -1.71
C THR A 165 -0.37 -13.09 -2.26
N TYR A 166 0.84 -12.57 -2.12
CA TYR A 166 1.26 -11.31 -2.72
C TYR A 166 1.75 -11.53 -4.15
N CYS A 167 1.18 -10.81 -5.08
CA CYS A 167 1.39 -11.00 -6.52
C CYS A 167 2.13 -9.81 -7.13
N TYR A 168 2.81 -10.06 -8.25
CA TYR A 168 3.37 -9.00 -9.08
C TYR A 168 2.33 -8.32 -9.97
N ASP A 169 1.18 -8.96 -10.16
CA ASP A 169 0.03 -8.44 -10.87
C ASP A 169 -1.22 -9.02 -10.19
N ASN A 170 -1.94 -8.18 -9.46
CA ASN A 170 -3.13 -8.58 -8.74
C ASN A 170 -4.25 -9.03 -9.69
N PHE A 171 -4.27 -8.53 -10.94
CA PHE A 171 -5.24 -8.92 -11.95
C PHE A 171 -4.91 -10.23 -12.68
N SER A 172 -3.77 -10.85 -12.36
CA SER A 172 -3.38 -12.16 -12.90
C SER A 172 -4.29 -13.30 -12.46
N SER A 173 -5.06 -13.10 -11.37
CA SER A 173 -6.01 -14.10 -10.89
C SER A 173 -7.46 -13.76 -11.23
N PRO A 174 -8.33 -14.79 -11.46
CA PRO A 174 -9.74 -14.57 -11.74
C PRO A 174 -10.48 -13.82 -10.62
N ALA A 175 -10.10 -14.02 -9.37
CA ALA A 175 -10.73 -13.36 -8.23
C ALA A 175 -10.65 -11.84 -8.33
N MET A 176 -9.45 -11.31 -8.59
CA MET A 176 -9.27 -9.87 -8.72
C MET A 176 -9.80 -9.33 -10.05
N ALA A 177 -9.65 -10.08 -11.15
CA ALA A 177 -10.19 -9.70 -12.44
C ALA A 177 -11.72 -9.61 -12.42
N ASN A 178 -12.36 -10.46 -11.60
CA ASN A 178 -13.82 -10.50 -11.42
C ASN A 178 -14.32 -9.56 -10.30
N PHE A 179 -13.43 -8.93 -9.55
CA PHE A 179 -13.81 -7.95 -8.54
C PHE A 179 -14.55 -6.76 -9.16
N GLY A 180 -15.72 -6.43 -8.64
CA GLY A 180 -16.52 -5.33 -9.17
C GLY A 180 -17.86 -5.15 -8.47
N ASP A 181 -18.53 -4.07 -8.80
CA ASP A 181 -19.85 -3.71 -8.31
C ASP A 181 -20.93 -4.24 -9.29
N PHE A 182 -21.43 -5.44 -9.04
CA PHE A 182 -22.42 -6.10 -9.87
C PHE A 182 -23.82 -5.78 -9.37
N ARG A 183 -24.60 -5.07 -10.17
CA ARG A 183 -25.97 -4.67 -9.83
C ARG A 183 -27.00 -5.26 -10.79
N TYR A 184 -28.11 -5.69 -10.24
CA TYR A 184 -29.26 -6.02 -11.05
C TYR A 184 -29.86 -4.74 -11.66
N VAL A 185 -30.23 -4.85 -12.92
CA VAL A 185 -30.96 -3.78 -13.62
C VAL A 185 -32.37 -4.27 -13.97
N ASP A 186 -33.32 -3.34 -14.02
CA ASP A 186 -34.67 -3.61 -14.51
C ASP A 186 -34.72 -3.75 -16.06
N SER A 187 -35.89 -3.99 -16.61
CA SER A 187 -36.06 -4.13 -18.06
C SER A 187 -35.74 -2.89 -18.87
N THR A 188 -35.55 -1.74 -18.22
CA THR A 188 -35.17 -0.45 -18.82
C THR A 188 -33.71 -0.11 -18.62
N GLY A 189 -32.94 -0.98 -17.94
CA GLY A 189 -31.52 -0.80 -17.69
C GLY A 189 -31.18 0.01 -16.42
N ASN A 190 -32.17 0.37 -15.61
CA ASN A 190 -31.93 1.09 -14.35
C ASN A 190 -31.55 0.14 -13.21
N PRO A 191 -30.60 0.53 -12.32
CA PRO A 191 -30.27 -0.26 -11.15
C PRO A 191 -31.48 -0.48 -10.23
N THR A 192 -31.70 -1.73 -9.79
CA THR A 192 -32.84 -2.12 -8.93
C THR A 192 -32.56 -1.91 -7.44
N GLY A 193 -31.35 -1.53 -7.06
CA GLY A 193 -30.91 -1.47 -5.66
C GLY A 193 -30.43 -2.82 -5.09
N TYR A 194 -30.50 -3.90 -5.87
CA TYR A 194 -29.96 -5.21 -5.49
C TYR A 194 -28.62 -5.47 -6.19
N SER A 195 -27.68 -6.07 -5.45
CA SER A 195 -26.38 -6.50 -5.96
C SER A 195 -26.28 -8.02 -6.00
N TYR A 196 -25.33 -8.53 -6.76
CA TYR A 196 -24.98 -9.96 -6.77
C TYR A 196 -23.46 -10.11 -6.79
N ILE A 197 -22.98 -11.29 -6.39
CA ILE A 197 -21.59 -11.69 -6.46
C ILE A 197 -21.50 -12.85 -7.44
N ASN A 198 -20.48 -12.80 -8.30
CA ASN A 198 -20.17 -13.88 -9.23
C ASN A 198 -18.81 -14.48 -8.86
N TYR A 199 -18.81 -15.68 -8.29
CA TYR A 199 -17.60 -16.42 -7.91
C TYR A 199 -17.01 -17.18 -9.11
N ALA A 200 -16.59 -16.45 -10.15
CA ALA A 200 -16.03 -17.05 -11.36
C ALA A 200 -14.76 -17.88 -11.11
N GLU A 201 -14.01 -17.52 -10.05
CA GLU A 201 -12.80 -18.21 -9.61
C GLU A 201 -13.06 -19.57 -8.95
N GLY A 202 -14.28 -19.82 -8.46
CA GLY A 202 -14.62 -21.04 -7.72
C GLY A 202 -13.76 -21.22 -6.48
N ILE A 203 -13.08 -22.36 -6.38
CA ILE A 203 -12.17 -22.67 -5.24
C ILE A 203 -10.74 -22.16 -5.50
N TYR A 204 -10.45 -21.65 -6.70
CA TYR A 204 -9.10 -21.26 -7.10
C TYR A 204 -8.81 -19.81 -6.75
N ILE A 205 -8.63 -19.55 -5.46
CA ILE A 205 -8.26 -18.22 -4.91
C ILE A 205 -6.88 -18.28 -4.26
N GLY A 206 -6.16 -17.16 -4.28
CA GLY A 206 -4.85 -17.02 -3.66
C GLY A 206 -3.86 -18.10 -4.13
N TYR A 207 -3.15 -18.72 -3.20
CA TYR A 207 -2.15 -19.74 -3.49
C TYR A 207 -2.69 -20.93 -4.29
N LYS A 208 -3.96 -21.30 -4.09
CA LYS A 208 -4.57 -22.42 -4.83
C LYS A 208 -4.61 -22.17 -6.34
N TYR A 209 -4.84 -20.92 -6.73
CA TYR A 209 -4.80 -20.55 -8.15
C TYR A 209 -3.38 -20.61 -8.70
N TYR A 210 -2.42 -19.97 -8.00
CA TYR A 210 -1.06 -19.86 -8.49
C TYR A 210 -0.32 -21.20 -8.51
N GLU A 211 -0.47 -22.04 -7.48
CA GLU A 211 0.13 -23.36 -7.44
C GLU A 211 -0.43 -24.27 -8.54
N THR A 212 -1.74 -24.23 -8.78
CA THR A 212 -2.37 -25.02 -9.86
C THR A 212 -1.86 -24.59 -11.23
N ARG A 213 -1.68 -23.29 -11.47
CA ARG A 213 -1.19 -22.79 -12.77
C ARG A 213 0.32 -22.92 -12.95
N TYR A 214 1.07 -23.10 -11.89
CA TYR A 214 2.52 -23.24 -11.99
C TYR A 214 2.93 -24.49 -12.81
N GLU A 215 2.14 -25.54 -12.73
CA GLU A 215 2.38 -26.79 -13.50
C GLU A 215 2.07 -26.62 -14.99
N ASP A 216 1.32 -25.59 -15.38
CA ASP A 216 0.92 -25.31 -16.76
C ASP A 216 1.95 -24.44 -17.53
N LYS A 217 3.03 -24.01 -16.87
CA LYS A 217 4.10 -23.19 -17.42
C LYS A 217 5.45 -23.82 -17.17
#